data_a42b40b6c339fcc1eb6e0e55bf9cb33d
#
_entry.id   a42b40b6c339fcc1eb6e0e55bf9cb33d
#
_cell.length_a   1.000
_cell.length_b   1.000
_cell.length_c   1.000
_cell.angle_alpha   90.00
_cell.angle_beta   90.00
_cell.angle_gamma   90.00
#
_symmetry.space_group_name_H-M   'P 1'
#
loop_
_entity.id
_entity.type
_entity.pdbx_description
1 polymer ?
#
loop_
_entity_poly.entity_id
_entity_poly.type
_entity_poly.pdbx_seq_one_letter_code
_entity_poly.pdbx_strand_id
1 'polypeptide(L)'
;MDSQLSDIRKEYKKGKLTRNTISENPFEQFARWLDDALHCGEDEPTAMIAATVSPDGRPSTRTVLLKGVENGRFIFFTNYESRKGRQLAANPHIS
;
A
#
# COMPACT_ATOMS: atom_id res chain seq x y z
N MET A 1 -4.16 0.66 -29.38
CA MET A 1 -4.15 -0.25 -28.23
C MET A 1 -4.89 -1.51 -28.60
N ASP A 2 -4.35 -2.62 -28.20
CA ASP A 2 -4.94 -3.92 -28.51
C ASP A 2 -6.23 -4.12 -27.70
N SER A 3 -7.33 -4.48 -28.39
CA SER A 3 -8.60 -4.77 -27.74
C SER A 3 -8.52 -5.97 -26.77
N GLN A 4 -7.51 -6.83 -26.92
CA GLN A 4 -7.31 -7.97 -26.04
C GLN A 4 -7.06 -7.56 -24.59
N LEU A 5 -6.48 -6.39 -24.37
CA LEU A 5 -6.23 -5.92 -23.00
C LEU A 5 -7.52 -5.67 -22.23
N SER A 6 -8.54 -5.15 -22.90
CA SER A 6 -9.83 -4.89 -22.25
C SER A 6 -10.62 -6.16 -21.96
N ASP A 7 -10.27 -7.28 -22.61
CA ASP A 7 -10.95 -8.55 -22.42
C ASP A 7 -10.33 -9.40 -21.30
N ILE A 8 -9.17 -8.97 -20.76
CA ILE A 8 -8.52 -9.68 -19.67
C ILE A 8 -9.24 -9.37 -18.36
N ARG A 9 -9.87 -10.38 -17.80
CA ARG A 9 -10.57 -10.28 -16.52
C ARG A 9 -10.15 -11.40 -15.60
N LYS A 10 -9.98 -11.07 -14.31
CA LYS A 10 -9.82 -12.06 -13.27
C LYS A 10 -10.97 -11.94 -12.29
N GLU A 11 -11.58 -13.07 -11.96
CA GLU A 11 -12.52 -13.11 -10.86
C GLU A 11 -11.76 -13.30 -9.55
N TYR A 12 -11.99 -12.40 -8.60
CA TYR A 12 -11.38 -12.47 -7.28
C TYR A 12 -12.31 -13.24 -6.36
N LYS A 13 -12.01 -14.55 -6.16
CA LYS A 13 -12.88 -15.46 -5.38
C LYS A 13 -12.35 -15.79 -3.99
N LYS A 14 -11.26 -15.15 -3.55
CA LYS A 14 -10.62 -15.48 -2.27
C LYS A 14 -11.39 -15.02 -1.03
N GLY A 15 -12.48 -14.30 -1.20
CA GLY A 15 -13.30 -13.83 -0.11
C GLY A 15 -14.23 -12.73 -0.57
N LYS A 16 -15.18 -12.38 0.27
CA LYS A 16 -16.13 -11.29 0.02
C LYS A 16 -16.01 -10.25 1.11
N LEU A 17 -15.95 -8.99 0.71
CA LEU A 17 -16.03 -7.88 1.62
C LEU A 17 -17.49 -7.44 1.71
N THR A 18 -18.11 -7.67 2.85
CA THR A 18 -19.49 -7.30 3.11
C THR A 18 -19.57 -6.49 4.41
N ARG A 19 -20.72 -5.84 4.63
CA ARG A 19 -20.95 -5.11 5.89
C ARG A 19 -20.86 -6.01 7.12
N ASN A 20 -21.14 -7.30 6.98
CA ASN A 20 -21.07 -8.26 8.07
C ASN A 20 -19.66 -8.75 8.36
N THR A 21 -18.75 -8.63 7.38
CA THR A 21 -17.36 -9.12 7.48
C THR A 21 -16.33 -8.01 7.62
N ILE A 22 -16.70 -6.76 7.32
CA ILE A 22 -15.80 -5.62 7.43
C ILE A 22 -15.74 -5.13 8.88
N SER A 23 -14.55 -4.75 9.32
CA SER A 23 -14.39 -4.04 10.59
C SER A 23 -14.77 -2.58 10.43
N GLU A 24 -15.37 -1.98 11.46
CA GLU A 24 -15.63 -0.54 11.49
C GLU A 24 -14.36 0.28 11.63
N ASN A 25 -13.30 -0.32 12.17
CA ASN A 25 -12.00 0.33 12.31
C ASN A 25 -11.10 -0.08 11.14
N PRO A 26 -10.67 0.86 10.27
CA PRO A 26 -9.86 0.51 9.11
C PRO A 26 -8.50 -0.07 9.48
N PHE A 27 -7.93 0.28 10.62
CA PHE A 27 -6.66 -0.31 11.07
C PHE A 27 -6.82 -1.76 11.49
N GLU A 28 -7.94 -2.11 12.12
CA GLU A 28 -8.26 -3.51 12.42
C GLU A 28 -8.48 -4.31 11.15
N GLN A 29 -9.18 -3.73 10.18
CA GLN A 29 -9.41 -4.39 8.90
C GLN A 29 -8.09 -4.63 8.19
N PHE A 30 -7.22 -3.64 8.15
CA PHE A 30 -5.88 -3.79 7.57
C PHE A 30 -5.08 -4.88 8.29
N ALA A 31 -5.11 -4.91 9.62
CA ALA A 31 -4.39 -5.91 10.41
C ALA A 31 -4.85 -7.34 10.07
N ARG A 32 -6.15 -7.55 9.88
CA ARG A 32 -6.69 -8.85 9.46
C ARG A 32 -6.19 -9.24 8.06
N TRP A 33 -6.22 -8.30 7.12
CA TRP A 33 -5.75 -8.56 5.76
C TRP A 33 -4.24 -8.82 5.72
N LEU A 34 -3.47 -8.08 6.50
CA LEU A 34 -2.04 -8.32 6.60
C LEU A 34 -1.74 -9.70 7.19
N ASP A 35 -2.47 -10.09 8.24
CA ASP A 35 -2.33 -11.41 8.85
C ASP A 35 -2.65 -12.51 7.83
N ASP A 36 -3.72 -12.35 7.06
CA ASP A 36 -4.07 -13.27 5.99
C ASP A 36 -2.94 -13.36 4.95
N ALA A 37 -2.38 -12.23 4.53
CA ALA A 37 -1.30 -12.18 3.57
C ALA A 37 -0.03 -12.88 4.10
N LEU A 38 0.28 -12.70 5.38
CA LEU A 38 1.42 -13.34 6.01
C LEU A 38 1.26 -14.88 6.09
N HIS A 39 0.03 -15.37 6.17
CA HIS A 39 -0.25 -16.80 6.35
C HIS A 39 -0.68 -17.54 5.08
N CYS A 40 -0.94 -16.83 3.97
CA CYS A 40 -1.42 -17.48 2.75
C CYS A 40 -0.33 -17.76 1.71
N GLY A 41 0.94 -17.57 2.05
CA GLY A 41 2.05 -17.88 1.15
C GLY A 41 2.30 -16.81 0.07
N GLU A 42 1.83 -15.59 0.28
CA GLU A 42 2.15 -14.48 -0.62
C GLU A 42 3.64 -14.17 -0.60
N ASP A 43 4.21 -13.94 -1.79
CA ASP A 43 5.56 -13.39 -1.91
C ASP A 43 5.54 -11.92 -1.50
N GLU A 44 6.50 -11.50 -0.70
CA GLU A 44 6.62 -10.09 -0.29
C GLU A 44 5.32 -9.53 0.33
N PRO A 45 4.76 -10.16 1.37
CA PRO A 45 3.47 -9.71 1.93
C PRO A 45 3.51 -8.34 2.59
N THR A 46 4.70 -7.81 2.90
CA THR A 46 4.87 -6.48 3.49
C THR A 46 5.19 -5.41 2.45
N ALA A 47 5.35 -5.78 1.18
CA ALA A 47 5.61 -4.82 0.12
C ALA A 47 4.39 -3.94 -0.12
N MET A 48 4.62 -2.65 -0.24
CA MET A 48 3.58 -1.66 -0.53
C MET A 48 4.14 -0.58 -1.44
N ILE A 49 3.27 0.15 -2.10
CA ILE A 49 3.64 1.25 -2.97
C ILE A 49 3.44 2.56 -2.20
N ALA A 50 4.51 3.33 -2.08
CA ALA A 50 4.45 4.66 -1.49
C ALA A 50 4.51 5.70 -2.61
N ALA A 51 3.61 6.68 -2.56
CA ALA A 51 3.57 7.79 -3.50
C ALA A 51 3.93 9.08 -2.77
N THR A 52 4.88 9.82 -3.32
CA THR A 52 5.30 11.14 -2.82
C THR A 52 5.23 12.16 -3.95
N VAL A 53 5.31 13.43 -3.62
CA VAL A 53 5.12 14.53 -4.58
C VAL A 53 6.33 15.45 -4.52
N SER A 54 6.87 15.79 -5.70
CA SER A 54 7.93 16.79 -5.83
C SER A 54 7.39 18.20 -5.63
N PRO A 55 8.28 19.20 -5.39
CA PRO A 55 7.83 20.58 -5.21
C PRO A 55 7.02 21.15 -6.39
N ASP A 56 7.26 20.66 -7.61
CA ASP A 56 6.52 21.09 -8.80
C ASP A 56 5.22 20.30 -9.03
N GLY A 57 4.81 19.47 -8.06
CA GLY A 57 3.54 18.76 -8.11
C GLY A 57 3.58 17.43 -8.84
N ARG A 58 4.76 16.92 -9.22
CA ARG A 58 4.89 15.64 -9.92
C ARG A 58 4.93 14.48 -8.91
N PRO A 59 4.04 13.51 -9.02
CA PRO A 59 4.08 12.35 -8.14
C PRO A 59 5.16 11.34 -8.57
N SER A 60 5.69 10.64 -7.59
CA SER A 60 6.59 9.50 -7.78
C SER A 60 6.13 8.36 -6.91
N THR A 61 6.29 7.13 -7.38
CA THR A 61 5.95 5.94 -6.61
C THR A 61 7.16 5.03 -6.51
N ARG A 62 7.17 4.24 -5.46
CA ARG A 62 8.20 3.21 -5.25
C ARG A 62 7.71 2.15 -4.29
N THR A 63 8.28 0.97 -4.40
CA THR A 63 8.02 -0.11 -3.45
C THR A 63 8.80 0.15 -2.17
N VAL A 64 8.13 0.04 -1.04
CA VAL A 64 8.73 0.07 0.29
C VAL A 64 8.23 -1.14 1.06
N LEU A 65 8.91 -1.50 2.13
CA LEU A 65 8.50 -2.60 2.99
C LEU A 65 7.92 -2.06 4.29
N LEU A 66 6.72 -2.49 4.61
CA LEU A 66 6.08 -2.15 5.88
C LEU A 66 6.86 -2.81 7.02
N LYS A 67 7.27 -2.02 8.01
CA LYS A 67 8.02 -2.48 9.17
C LYS A 67 7.21 -2.53 10.45
N GLY A 68 6.08 -1.86 10.48
CA GLY A 68 5.20 -1.87 11.63
C GLY A 68 3.96 -1.04 11.41
N VAL A 69 2.97 -1.28 12.24
CA VAL A 69 1.76 -0.48 12.34
C VAL A 69 1.54 -0.20 13.82
N GLU A 70 1.65 1.05 14.23
CA GLU A 70 1.55 1.46 15.61
C GLU A 70 0.71 2.73 15.74
N ASN A 71 -0.26 2.71 16.63
CA ASN A 71 -1.07 3.90 16.95
C ASN A 71 -1.67 4.58 15.70
N GLY A 72 -2.16 3.78 14.73
CA GLY A 72 -2.71 4.31 13.49
C GLY A 72 -1.65 4.84 12.52
N ARG A 73 -0.41 4.41 12.65
CA ARG A 73 0.69 4.84 11.78
C ARG A 73 1.32 3.64 11.11
N PHE A 74 1.59 3.78 9.81
CA PHE A 74 2.34 2.81 9.03
C PHE A 74 3.82 3.19 9.05
N ILE A 75 4.69 2.26 9.43
CA ILE A 75 6.11 2.52 9.62
C ILE A 75 6.90 1.83 8.52
N PHE A 76 7.75 2.58 7.84
CA PHE A 76 8.75 2.07 6.92
C PHE A 76 10.04 2.88 7.06
N PHE A 77 11.15 2.30 6.64
CA PHE A 77 12.45 2.96 6.74
C PHE A 77 12.86 3.53 5.39
N THR A 78 13.50 4.70 5.41
CA THR A 78 13.96 5.36 4.21
C THR A 78 15.24 6.15 4.49
N ASN A 79 16.00 6.42 3.42
CA ASN A 79 17.13 7.31 3.47
C ASN A 79 16.64 8.74 3.22
N TYR A 80 16.97 9.67 4.12
CA TYR A 80 16.58 11.08 3.99
C TYR A 80 17.16 11.75 2.75
N GLU A 81 18.28 11.27 2.23
CA GLU A 81 18.92 11.80 1.04
C GLU A 81 18.39 11.19 -0.27
N SER A 82 17.51 10.17 -0.18
CA SER A 82 16.84 9.62 -1.36
C SER A 82 15.88 10.64 -1.96
N ARG A 83 15.46 10.41 -3.23
CA ARG A 83 14.44 11.24 -3.87
C ARG A 83 13.17 11.30 -3.01
N LYS A 84 12.72 10.17 -2.50
CA LYS A 84 11.56 10.06 -1.62
C LYS A 84 11.74 10.88 -0.35
N GLY A 85 12.90 10.75 0.32
CA GLY A 85 13.21 11.51 1.52
C GLY A 85 13.22 13.01 1.27
N ARG A 86 13.80 13.45 0.16
CA ARG A 86 13.83 14.87 -0.22
C ARG A 86 12.43 15.38 -0.57
N GLN A 87 11.63 14.58 -1.27
CA GLN A 87 10.25 14.95 -1.58
C GLN A 87 9.41 15.09 -0.31
N LEU A 88 9.54 14.18 0.64
CA LEU A 88 8.81 14.24 1.91
C LEU A 88 9.24 15.43 2.77
N ALA A 89 10.52 15.83 2.73
CA ALA A 89 10.99 17.01 3.43
C ALA A 89 10.38 18.30 2.86
N ALA A 90 10.20 18.35 1.54
CA ALA A 90 9.60 19.50 0.86
C ALA A 90 8.06 19.48 0.91
N ASN A 91 7.46 18.30 0.85
CA ASN A 91 6.01 18.09 0.89
C ASN A 91 5.73 16.79 1.65
N PRO A 92 5.23 16.89 2.90
CA PRO A 92 5.06 15.72 3.76
C PRO A 92 3.82 14.88 3.44
N HIS A 93 3.14 15.13 2.33
CA HIS A 93 2.01 14.32 1.90
C HIS A 93 2.51 13.03 1.23
N ILE A 94 1.92 11.91 1.64
CA ILE A 94 2.28 10.57 1.16
C ILE A 94 1.02 9.71 1.07
N SER A 95 0.98 8.84 0.09
CA SER A 95 -0.09 7.86 -0.05
C SER A 95 0.49 6.47 -0.31
#